data_d88fa09f516a5f165e3f39dfdb1c015b
#
_entry.id   d88fa09f516a5f165e3f39dfdb1c015b
#
_cell.length_a   1.000
_cell.length_b   1.000
_cell.length_c   1.000
_cell.angle_alpha   90.00
_cell.angle_beta   90.00
_cell.angle_gamma   90.00
#
_symmetry.space_group_name_H-M   'P 1'
#
loop_
_entity.id
_entity.type
_entity.pdbx_description
1 polymer ?
#
loop_
_entity_poly.entity_id
_entity_poly.type
_entity_poly.pdbx_seq_one_letter_code
_entity_poly.pdbx_strand_id
1 'polypeptide(L)'
;VFSSCRKATRREMEKSLRQLARKEHLSKAEGEHINAALNIIDGGDAHPRRARSKYFGEMIQMDASEYRWVPKAGKWHLHAAIDDATGELVGAWFDDQETLNGYYHVLYMILKLHGIPSLFRTDRRTVFEYSQLGKEDEEKDTHTQFSAACKALGIGIESGSVPQWKGRIERANRTLQGRLPTEFIRHNITTMEQANAFLWEYLPIFNGQFSLKDEKDLETSAFLESPPESAINAILAVVSQRVIDAGHSIRYHNGYYQPHLEQRGSLKPVYYPKGTRALVIRAFDGSLLVDIHEQIHIMVEVPERKAHSKEFDPGPAPGKRIPHKPGPDHPWRSSYLTTRILESHIAKAKDGYLE
;
A
#
# COMPACT_ATOMS: atom_id res chain seq x y z
N VAL A 1 27.34 33.82 -16.96
CA VAL A 1 26.41 33.94 -18.10
C VAL A 1 25.31 32.87 -18.07
N PHE A 2 25.09 32.18 -16.94
CA PHE A 2 24.06 31.07 -16.85
C PHE A 2 22.89 31.38 -15.92
N SER A 3 22.55 32.65 -15.64
CA SER A 3 21.61 32.98 -14.59
C SER A 3 20.14 33.16 -15.00
N SER A 4 19.72 32.85 -16.21
CA SER A 4 18.32 33.01 -16.61
C SER A 4 17.79 32.02 -17.66
N CYS A 5 18.41 30.87 -17.83
CA CYS A 5 17.93 29.91 -18.82
C CYS A 5 17.08 28.81 -18.21
N ARG A 6 15.92 28.50 -18.87
CA ARG A 6 15.22 27.22 -18.79
C ARG A 6 16.23 26.09 -18.60
N LYS A 7 15.96 25.12 -17.74
CA LYS A 7 16.75 23.90 -17.68
C LYS A 7 16.80 23.29 -19.08
N ALA A 8 17.94 23.51 -19.78
CA ALA A 8 18.15 22.89 -21.06
C ALA A 8 18.14 21.37 -20.91
N THR A 9 17.51 20.68 -21.84
CA THR A 9 17.53 19.22 -21.84
C THR A 9 18.96 18.74 -22.06
N ARG A 10 19.34 17.55 -21.55
CA ARG A 10 20.65 16.92 -21.75
C ARG A 10 21.06 16.95 -23.26
N ARG A 11 20.09 16.66 -24.15
CA ARG A 11 20.32 16.72 -25.62
C ARG A 11 20.62 18.09 -26.14
N GLU A 12 20.02 19.15 -25.62
CA GLU A 12 20.28 20.53 -26.01
C GLU A 12 21.66 20.97 -25.53
N MET A 13 22.05 20.59 -24.31
CA MET A 13 23.40 20.85 -23.78
C MET A 13 24.46 20.11 -24.59
N GLU A 14 24.27 18.85 -24.91
CA GLU A 14 25.17 18.06 -25.75
C GLU A 14 25.33 18.69 -27.14
N LYS A 15 24.21 19.07 -27.77
CA LYS A 15 24.25 19.73 -29.10
C LYS A 15 25.01 21.03 -29.03
N SER A 16 24.81 21.84 -27.99
CA SER A 16 25.51 23.13 -27.82
C SER A 16 27.01 22.94 -27.57
N LEU A 17 27.42 21.97 -26.76
CA LEU A 17 28.82 21.63 -26.49
C LEU A 17 29.53 21.10 -27.74
N ARG A 18 28.87 20.24 -28.53
CA ARG A 18 29.40 19.72 -29.80
C ARG A 18 29.52 20.83 -30.86
N GLN A 19 28.64 21.86 -30.85
CA GLN A 19 28.76 23.03 -31.69
C GLN A 19 29.92 23.93 -31.25
N LEU A 20 30.11 24.10 -29.94
CA LEU A 20 31.26 24.83 -29.39
C LEU A 20 32.58 24.15 -29.72
N ALA A 21 32.64 22.81 -29.62
CA ALA A 21 33.83 22.03 -29.97
C ALA A 21 34.28 22.15 -31.45
N ARG A 22 33.38 22.58 -32.35
CA ARG A 22 33.68 22.77 -33.80
C ARG A 22 34.17 24.15 -34.15
N LYS A 23 34.29 25.08 -33.19
CA LYS A 23 34.82 26.44 -33.46
C LYS A 23 36.33 26.37 -33.67
N GLU A 24 36.80 27.02 -34.73
CA GLU A 24 38.22 26.99 -35.19
C GLU A 24 39.22 27.69 -34.26
N HIS A 25 38.78 28.42 -33.24
CA HIS A 25 39.66 29.20 -32.34
C HIS A 25 39.35 28.92 -30.87
N LEU A 26 39.47 27.66 -30.45
CA LEU A 26 39.41 27.29 -29.04
C LEU A 26 40.82 27.27 -28.45
N SER A 27 41.00 27.89 -27.30
CA SER A 27 42.22 27.71 -26.52
C SER A 27 42.28 26.24 -26.02
N LYS A 28 43.49 25.75 -25.75
CA LYS A 28 43.71 24.39 -25.25
C LYS A 28 42.88 24.11 -23.98
N ALA A 29 42.80 25.08 -23.05
CA ALA A 29 42.04 24.96 -21.82
C ALA A 29 40.52 24.86 -22.07
N GLU A 30 39.95 25.65 -23.01
CA GLU A 30 38.55 25.58 -23.39
C GLU A 30 38.19 24.24 -24.05
N GLY A 31 39.09 23.72 -24.89
CA GLY A 31 38.94 22.39 -25.50
C GLY A 31 38.92 21.27 -24.44
N GLU A 32 39.80 21.34 -23.46
CA GLU A 32 39.83 20.39 -22.33
C GLU A 32 38.56 20.46 -21.50
N HIS A 33 38.04 21.66 -21.20
CA HIS A 33 36.79 21.84 -20.46
C HIS A 33 35.56 21.33 -21.23
N ILE A 34 35.50 21.58 -22.55
CA ILE A 34 34.42 21.09 -23.41
C ILE A 34 34.47 19.57 -23.50
N ASN A 35 35.66 18.99 -23.67
CA ASN A 35 35.81 17.51 -23.69
C ASN A 35 35.46 16.87 -22.34
N ALA A 36 35.88 17.49 -21.23
CA ALA A 36 35.48 17.02 -19.91
C ALA A 36 33.95 17.05 -19.72
N ALA A 37 33.30 18.14 -20.15
CA ALA A 37 31.84 18.27 -20.09
C ALA A 37 31.12 17.30 -21.02
N LEU A 38 31.63 17.03 -22.21
CA LEU A 38 31.12 16.02 -23.12
C LEU A 38 31.30 14.60 -22.55
N ASN A 39 32.47 14.31 -21.95
CA ASN A 39 32.70 13.03 -21.28
C ASN A 39 31.74 12.78 -20.11
N ILE A 40 31.34 13.84 -19.38
CA ILE A 40 30.31 13.74 -18.33
C ILE A 40 28.93 13.44 -18.97
N ILE A 41 28.66 14.04 -20.13
CA ILE A 41 27.41 13.83 -20.87
C ILE A 41 27.43 12.48 -21.58
N ASP A 42 28.55 12.13 -22.26
CA ASP A 42 28.73 10.84 -22.95
C ASP A 42 29.06 9.70 -22.00
N GLY A 43 29.54 10.00 -20.79
CA GLY A 43 29.83 9.04 -19.71
C GLY A 43 28.66 8.15 -19.31
N GLY A 44 27.67 8.14 -20.17
CA GLY A 44 26.57 7.22 -20.16
C GLY A 44 25.58 7.53 -19.06
N ASP A 45 24.48 6.84 -19.05
CA ASP A 45 23.70 6.65 -17.85
C ASP A 45 24.69 6.17 -16.79
N ALA A 46 25.12 7.08 -15.88
CA ALA A 46 26.08 6.80 -14.81
C ALA A 46 25.62 5.63 -13.91
N HIS A 47 24.42 5.14 -14.20
CA HIS A 47 23.80 4.01 -13.55
C HIS A 47 23.39 2.97 -14.59
N PRO A 48 24.14 1.86 -14.71
CA PRO A 48 23.75 0.76 -15.58
C PRO A 48 22.35 0.28 -15.19
N ARG A 49 21.53 -0.04 -16.19
CA ARG A 49 20.21 -0.60 -15.94
C ARG A 49 20.37 -1.88 -15.13
N ARG A 50 19.67 -1.98 -14.00
CA ARG A 50 19.65 -3.20 -13.23
C ARG A 50 19.08 -4.35 -14.09
N ALA A 51 19.74 -5.50 -14.04
CA ALA A 51 19.21 -6.73 -14.62
C ALA A 51 17.81 -7.03 -14.07
N ARG A 52 16.96 -7.68 -14.86
CA ARG A 52 15.68 -8.19 -14.40
C ARG A 52 15.87 -9.36 -13.45
N SER A 53 14.92 -9.57 -12.57
CA SER A 53 14.80 -10.82 -11.82
C SER A 53 14.67 -12.01 -12.78
N LYS A 54 15.07 -13.17 -12.31
CA LYS A 54 15.15 -14.36 -13.17
C LYS A 54 13.78 -15.04 -13.29
N TYR A 55 13.05 -15.11 -12.19
CA TYR A 55 11.81 -15.87 -12.10
C TYR A 55 10.60 -14.97 -11.93
N PHE A 56 9.47 -15.37 -12.51
CA PHE A 56 8.17 -14.73 -12.27
C PHE A 56 7.78 -14.85 -10.80
N GLY A 57 7.44 -13.74 -10.14
CA GLY A 57 7.13 -13.69 -8.71
C GLY A 57 8.32 -13.58 -7.76
N GLU A 58 9.56 -13.59 -8.29
CA GLU A 58 10.77 -13.41 -7.45
C GLU A 58 10.80 -12.01 -6.81
N MET A 59 10.44 -10.98 -7.57
CA MET A 59 10.39 -9.61 -7.11
C MET A 59 9.27 -8.82 -7.76
N ILE A 60 8.45 -8.21 -6.93
CA ILE A 60 7.35 -7.34 -7.35
C ILE A 60 7.68 -5.90 -6.94
N GLN A 61 7.64 -4.96 -7.88
CA GLN A 61 7.73 -3.53 -7.58
C GLN A 61 6.33 -2.98 -7.34
N MET A 62 6.13 -2.29 -6.22
CA MET A 62 4.86 -1.65 -5.86
C MET A 62 5.02 -0.14 -5.76
N ASP A 63 4.01 0.58 -6.20
CA ASP A 63 3.95 2.04 -6.12
C ASP A 63 2.51 2.54 -6.20
N ALA A 64 2.27 3.74 -5.66
CA ALA A 64 1.01 4.43 -5.82
C ALA A 64 1.19 5.67 -6.71
N SER A 65 0.27 5.90 -7.63
CA SER A 65 0.32 6.98 -8.61
C SER A 65 -0.95 7.82 -8.58
N GLU A 66 -0.82 9.10 -8.18
CA GLU A 66 -1.92 10.05 -8.22
C GLU A 66 -2.12 10.58 -9.65
N TYR A 67 -3.36 10.51 -10.14
CA TYR A 67 -3.71 11.06 -11.46
C TYR A 67 -5.21 11.36 -11.57
N ARG A 68 -5.60 12.16 -12.56
CA ARG A 68 -7.01 12.38 -12.92
C ARG A 68 -7.46 11.34 -13.94
N TRP A 69 -7.94 10.21 -13.43
CA TRP A 69 -8.29 9.05 -14.24
C TRP A 69 -9.62 9.22 -14.99
N VAL A 70 -10.57 9.94 -14.38
CA VAL A 70 -11.87 10.27 -14.96
C VAL A 70 -12.00 11.77 -15.06
N PRO A 71 -12.39 12.34 -16.21
CA PRO A 71 -12.39 13.79 -16.46
C PRO A 71 -13.19 14.62 -15.44
N LYS A 72 -14.32 14.09 -14.97
CA LYS A 72 -15.25 14.78 -14.05
C LYS A 72 -15.06 14.39 -12.58
N ALA A 73 -14.26 13.38 -12.30
CA ALA A 73 -13.93 12.98 -10.96
C ALA A 73 -12.70 13.75 -10.43
N GLY A 74 -12.47 13.69 -9.14
CA GLY A 74 -11.24 14.17 -8.52
C GLY A 74 -10.00 13.37 -9.00
N LYS A 75 -8.88 13.58 -8.35
CA LYS A 75 -7.74 12.71 -8.51
C LYS A 75 -7.91 11.48 -7.64
N TRP A 76 -7.55 10.32 -8.15
CA TRP A 76 -7.49 9.06 -7.42
C TRP A 76 -6.05 8.53 -7.42
N HIS A 77 -5.74 7.71 -6.46
CA HIS A 77 -4.47 7.01 -6.37
C HIS A 77 -4.63 5.59 -6.92
N LEU A 78 -3.84 5.25 -7.92
CA LEU A 78 -3.71 3.88 -8.41
C LEU A 78 -2.55 3.21 -7.68
N HIS A 79 -2.86 2.26 -6.82
CA HIS A 79 -1.89 1.33 -6.27
C HIS A 79 -1.62 0.26 -7.33
N ALA A 80 -0.39 0.05 -7.70
CA ALA A 80 -0.04 -0.90 -8.75
C ALA A 80 1.17 -1.75 -8.36
N ALA A 81 1.19 -2.98 -8.84
CA ALA A 81 2.28 -3.92 -8.64
C ALA A 81 2.69 -4.55 -9.97
N ILE A 82 3.97 -4.50 -10.27
CA ILE A 82 4.55 -5.06 -11.50
C ILE A 82 5.63 -6.09 -11.17
N ASP A 83 5.61 -7.21 -11.84
CA ASP A 83 6.67 -8.20 -11.75
C ASP A 83 7.95 -7.71 -12.43
N ASP A 84 9.07 -7.85 -11.75
CA ASP A 84 10.37 -7.37 -12.23
C ASP A 84 10.91 -8.24 -13.38
N ALA A 85 10.63 -9.52 -13.37
CA ALA A 85 11.12 -10.47 -14.38
C ALA A 85 10.40 -10.28 -15.72
N THR A 86 9.08 -10.32 -15.72
CA THR A 86 8.23 -10.34 -16.92
C THR A 86 7.73 -8.97 -17.33
N GLY A 87 7.62 -8.02 -16.37
CA GLY A 87 6.92 -6.77 -16.58
C GLY A 87 5.40 -6.91 -16.59
N GLU A 88 4.85 -8.03 -16.14
CA GLU A 88 3.41 -8.19 -15.94
C GLU A 88 2.92 -7.33 -14.80
N LEU A 89 1.78 -6.68 -14.99
CA LEU A 89 1.03 -6.01 -13.95
C LEU A 89 0.27 -7.11 -13.17
N VAL A 90 0.72 -7.40 -11.96
CA VAL A 90 0.21 -8.52 -11.15
C VAL A 90 -0.90 -8.10 -10.18
N GLY A 91 -1.10 -6.82 -10.01
CA GLY A 91 -2.19 -6.26 -9.20
C GLY A 91 -2.31 -4.75 -9.38
N ALA A 92 -3.55 -4.25 -9.32
CA ALA A 92 -3.84 -2.83 -9.39
C ALA A 92 -5.16 -2.51 -8.68
N TRP A 93 -5.21 -1.36 -7.98
CA TRP A 93 -6.40 -0.94 -7.24
C TRP A 93 -6.46 0.57 -7.09
N PHE A 94 -7.63 1.16 -7.29
CA PHE A 94 -7.86 2.58 -7.05
C PHE A 94 -8.36 2.84 -5.62
N ASP A 95 -7.87 3.92 -5.03
CA ASP A 95 -8.38 4.47 -3.78
C ASP A 95 -8.32 6.01 -3.82
N ASP A 96 -9.01 6.70 -2.92
CA ASP A 96 -9.02 8.17 -2.84
C ASP A 96 -7.64 8.74 -2.50
N GLN A 97 -6.88 8.01 -1.72
CA GLN A 97 -5.53 8.34 -1.28
C GLN A 97 -4.63 7.11 -1.35
N GLU A 98 -3.36 7.30 -1.07
CA GLU A 98 -2.45 6.19 -0.83
C GLU A 98 -2.75 5.59 0.54
N THR A 99 -3.37 4.39 0.56
CA THR A 99 -3.91 3.76 1.76
C THR A 99 -3.42 2.33 1.95
N LEU A 100 -3.46 1.86 3.19
CA LEU A 100 -3.28 0.43 3.50
C LEU A 100 -4.31 -0.44 2.78
N ASN A 101 -5.55 0.03 2.69
CA ASN A 101 -6.63 -0.66 2.00
C ASN A 101 -6.30 -0.90 0.52
N GLY A 102 -5.78 0.13 -0.17
CA GLY A 102 -5.34 0.01 -1.56
C GLY A 102 -4.24 -1.04 -1.73
N TYR A 103 -3.22 -1.04 -0.86
CA TYR A 103 -2.16 -2.06 -0.89
C TYR A 103 -2.66 -3.47 -0.55
N TYR A 104 -3.62 -3.60 0.37
CA TYR A 104 -4.25 -4.88 0.68
C TYR A 104 -5.05 -5.43 -0.50
N HIS A 105 -5.78 -4.59 -1.22
CA HIS A 105 -6.48 -5.02 -2.43
C HIS A 105 -5.51 -5.44 -3.55
N VAL A 106 -4.39 -4.74 -3.71
CA VAL A 106 -3.33 -5.17 -4.64
C VAL A 106 -2.76 -6.51 -4.22
N LEU A 107 -2.43 -6.70 -2.94
CA LEU A 107 -1.91 -7.96 -2.42
C LEU A 107 -2.94 -9.09 -2.56
N TYR A 108 -4.21 -8.82 -2.27
CA TYR A 108 -5.30 -9.77 -2.49
C TYR A 108 -5.37 -10.23 -3.94
N MET A 109 -5.31 -9.28 -4.89
CA MET A 109 -5.32 -9.60 -6.32
C MET A 109 -4.13 -10.48 -6.71
N ILE A 110 -2.92 -10.18 -6.22
CA ILE A 110 -1.72 -10.99 -6.43
C ILE A 110 -1.93 -12.42 -5.91
N LEU A 111 -2.39 -12.55 -4.66
CA LEU A 111 -2.64 -13.85 -4.04
C LEU A 111 -3.66 -14.69 -4.81
N LYS A 112 -4.73 -14.05 -5.33
CA LYS A 112 -5.78 -14.74 -6.08
C LYS A 112 -5.36 -15.16 -7.48
N LEU A 113 -4.56 -14.35 -8.16
CA LEU A 113 -4.20 -14.59 -9.56
C LEU A 113 -2.91 -15.42 -9.72
N HIS A 114 -1.96 -15.27 -8.79
CA HIS A 114 -0.61 -15.78 -8.95
C HIS A 114 -0.11 -16.57 -7.74
N GLY A 115 -0.51 -16.20 -6.52
CA GLY A 115 -0.01 -16.77 -5.28
C GLY A 115 0.87 -15.82 -4.48
N ILE A 116 1.72 -16.38 -3.61
CA ILE A 116 2.59 -15.60 -2.71
C ILE A 116 3.91 -15.29 -3.41
N PRO A 117 4.26 -14.01 -3.67
CA PRO A 117 5.55 -13.63 -4.24
C PRO A 117 6.66 -13.72 -3.19
N SER A 118 7.92 -13.79 -3.64
CA SER A 118 9.06 -13.87 -2.72
C SER A 118 9.42 -12.53 -2.09
N LEU A 119 9.34 -11.43 -2.84
CA LEU A 119 9.84 -10.13 -2.42
C LEU A 119 9.02 -8.98 -2.98
N PHE A 120 8.66 -8.02 -2.11
CA PHE A 120 8.18 -6.70 -2.53
C PHE A 120 9.30 -5.66 -2.49
N ARG A 121 9.33 -4.81 -3.50
CA ARG A 121 10.18 -3.64 -3.56
C ARG A 121 9.35 -2.38 -3.65
N THR A 122 9.58 -1.46 -2.69
CA THR A 122 8.79 -0.25 -2.51
C THR A 122 9.68 0.97 -2.27
N ASP A 123 9.12 2.17 -2.28
CA ASP A 123 9.82 3.39 -1.88
C ASP A 123 9.90 3.53 -0.35
N ARG A 124 10.94 4.17 0.13
CA ARG A 124 11.07 4.51 1.56
C ARG A 124 9.99 5.45 2.04
N ARG A 125 9.42 6.27 1.16
CA ARG A 125 8.43 7.29 1.54
C ARG A 125 7.04 6.74 1.81
N THR A 126 6.68 5.63 1.19
CA THR A 126 5.27 5.26 1.07
C THR A 126 4.81 4.12 1.96
N VAL A 127 5.62 3.16 2.34
CA VAL A 127 5.08 1.97 3.03
C VAL A 127 5.93 1.44 4.17
N PHE A 128 7.24 1.74 4.28
CA PHE A 128 8.11 0.91 5.12
C PHE A 128 9.04 1.62 6.11
N GLU A 129 9.31 2.90 5.97
CA GLU A 129 10.14 3.66 6.92
C GLU A 129 9.62 5.09 7.08
N TYR A 130 8.80 5.32 8.07
CA TYR A 130 8.42 6.66 8.46
C TYR A 130 9.36 7.19 9.55
N SER A 131 10.31 8.03 9.17
CA SER A 131 11.15 8.80 10.09
C SER A 131 10.83 10.29 10.00
N GLN A 132 9.57 10.71 10.18
CA GLN A 132 9.25 12.12 10.43
C GLN A 132 8.70 12.29 11.84
N LEU A 133 9.49 13.02 12.63
CA LEU A 133 9.05 13.58 13.90
C LEU A 133 7.83 14.49 13.66
N GLY A 134 6.65 14.10 14.14
CA GLY A 134 5.54 15.02 14.35
C GLY A 134 4.25 14.79 13.58
N LYS A 135 4.08 13.74 12.79
CA LYS A 135 2.77 13.35 12.23
C LYS A 135 2.18 12.11 12.87
N GLU A 136 0.86 12.13 12.97
CA GLU A 136 0.03 11.34 13.86
C GLU A 136 0.14 9.82 13.71
N ASP A 137 -0.19 9.13 14.80
CA ASP A 137 0.04 7.70 15.01
C ASP A 137 -0.65 6.75 14.00
N GLU A 138 -1.64 7.22 13.24
CA GLU A 138 -2.38 6.41 12.27
C GLU A 138 -1.56 6.00 11.02
N GLU A 139 -0.68 6.88 10.51
CA GLU A 139 0.16 6.55 9.34
C GLU A 139 1.27 5.55 9.69
N LYS A 140 1.83 5.63 10.91
CA LYS A 140 2.84 4.66 11.38
C LYS A 140 2.27 3.27 11.56
N ASP A 141 1.01 3.20 12.00
CA ASP A 141 0.31 1.96 12.23
C ASP A 141 0.01 1.23 10.91
N THR A 142 -0.33 1.99 9.86
CA THR A 142 -0.58 1.48 8.52
C THR A 142 0.61 0.70 7.96
N HIS A 143 1.81 1.22 8.11
CA HIS A 143 3.04 0.60 7.59
C HIS A 143 3.40 -0.68 8.36
N THR A 144 3.25 -0.65 9.68
CA THR A 144 3.47 -1.82 10.51
C THR A 144 2.50 -2.95 10.19
N GLN A 145 1.26 -2.65 9.84
CA GLN A 145 0.25 -3.66 9.51
C GLN A 145 0.53 -4.34 8.17
N PHE A 146 0.91 -3.58 7.12
CA PHE A 146 1.29 -4.19 5.83
C PHE A 146 2.53 -5.09 5.97
N SER A 147 3.55 -4.61 6.70
CA SER A 147 4.74 -5.43 6.99
C SER A 147 4.40 -6.70 7.77
N ALA A 148 3.47 -6.62 8.73
CA ALA A 148 3.01 -7.78 9.48
C ALA A 148 2.29 -8.80 8.58
N ALA A 149 1.43 -8.33 7.67
CA ALA A 149 0.76 -9.17 6.69
C ALA A 149 1.77 -9.86 5.75
N CYS A 150 2.73 -9.13 5.21
CA CYS A 150 3.79 -9.70 4.39
C CYS A 150 4.62 -10.73 5.15
N LYS A 151 5.00 -10.45 6.39
CA LYS A 151 5.72 -11.39 7.25
C LYS A 151 4.93 -12.66 7.52
N ALA A 152 3.63 -12.55 7.77
CA ALA A 152 2.75 -13.70 7.96
C ALA A 152 2.66 -14.59 6.71
N LEU A 153 2.78 -14.00 5.52
CA LEU A 153 2.83 -14.70 4.24
C LEU A 153 4.24 -15.17 3.86
N GLY A 154 5.28 -14.80 4.61
CA GLY A 154 6.68 -15.12 4.27
C GLY A 154 7.24 -14.24 3.14
N ILE A 155 6.61 -13.10 2.83
CA ILE A 155 7.06 -12.18 1.78
C ILE A 155 8.12 -11.24 2.35
N GLY A 156 9.28 -11.18 1.71
CA GLY A 156 10.31 -10.20 2.00
C GLY A 156 9.89 -8.79 1.54
N ILE A 157 10.41 -7.76 2.22
CA ILE A 157 10.21 -6.37 1.83
C ILE A 157 11.54 -5.66 1.76
N GLU A 158 11.81 -5.04 0.63
CA GLU A 158 12.94 -4.15 0.42
C GLU A 158 12.47 -2.74 0.14
N SER A 159 12.91 -1.77 0.95
CA SER A 159 12.68 -0.35 0.70
C SER A 159 13.95 0.34 0.21
N GLY A 160 13.84 1.19 -0.79
CA GLY A 160 14.98 1.91 -1.35
C GLY A 160 14.63 3.30 -1.83
N SER A 161 15.58 4.26 -1.66
CA SER A 161 15.43 5.65 -2.12
C SER A 161 16.06 5.92 -3.49
N VAL A 162 16.69 4.92 -4.11
CA VAL A 162 17.41 5.09 -5.38
C VAL A 162 16.42 5.06 -6.54
N PRO A 163 16.36 6.09 -7.40
CA PRO A 163 15.39 6.17 -8.51
C PRO A 163 15.40 4.95 -9.44
N GLN A 164 16.56 4.30 -9.61
CA GLN A 164 16.69 3.11 -10.44
C GLN A 164 15.92 1.87 -9.92
N TRP A 165 15.54 1.89 -8.65
CA TRP A 165 14.82 0.78 -8.02
C TRP A 165 13.40 0.63 -8.53
N LYS A 166 12.77 1.74 -8.94
CA LYS A 166 11.35 1.81 -9.33
C LYS A 166 11.11 2.01 -10.82
N GLY A 167 12.14 2.07 -11.63
CA GLY A 167 12.01 2.47 -13.04
C GLY A 167 11.04 1.63 -13.88
N ARG A 168 10.64 0.44 -13.44
CA ARG A 168 9.66 -0.40 -14.14
C ARG A 168 8.23 -0.01 -13.76
N ILE A 169 7.95 0.10 -12.47
CA ILE A 169 6.62 0.52 -12.01
C ILE A 169 6.30 1.95 -12.44
N GLU A 170 7.27 2.87 -12.42
CA GLU A 170 7.09 4.23 -12.92
C GLU A 170 6.72 4.28 -14.41
N ARG A 171 7.35 3.42 -15.22
CA ARG A 171 6.99 3.28 -16.65
C ARG A 171 5.61 2.67 -16.83
N ALA A 172 5.26 1.65 -16.06
CA ALA A 172 3.92 1.07 -16.08
C ALA A 172 2.86 2.11 -15.69
N ASN A 173 3.08 2.85 -14.62
CA ASN A 173 2.20 3.93 -14.19
C ASN A 173 1.99 4.98 -15.30
N ARG A 174 3.06 5.40 -15.97
CA ARG A 174 2.98 6.34 -17.11
C ARG A 174 2.15 5.75 -18.27
N THR A 175 2.33 4.47 -18.56
CA THR A 175 1.56 3.79 -19.61
C THR A 175 0.08 3.71 -19.24
N LEU A 176 -0.22 3.36 -17.98
CA LEU A 176 -1.58 3.30 -17.47
C LEU A 176 -2.27 4.68 -17.48
N GLN A 177 -1.56 5.73 -17.07
CA GLN A 177 -2.06 7.12 -17.14
C GLN A 177 -2.38 7.56 -18.57
N GLY A 178 -1.66 7.06 -19.57
CA GLY A 178 -1.96 7.33 -20.98
C GLY A 178 -3.10 6.50 -21.56
N ARG A 179 -3.47 5.37 -20.96
CA ARG A 179 -4.44 4.41 -21.53
C ARG A 179 -5.73 4.29 -20.76
N LEU A 180 -5.68 4.11 -19.45
CA LEU A 180 -6.88 3.87 -18.64
C LEU A 180 -7.96 4.97 -18.79
N PRO A 181 -7.62 6.28 -18.86
CA PRO A 181 -8.66 7.29 -19.08
C PRO A 181 -9.46 7.08 -20.36
N THR A 182 -8.80 6.63 -21.43
CA THR A 182 -9.48 6.33 -22.70
C THR A 182 -10.34 5.07 -22.60
N GLU A 183 -9.83 4.03 -21.94
CA GLU A 183 -10.60 2.80 -21.70
C GLU A 183 -11.82 3.08 -20.80
N PHE A 184 -11.67 3.92 -19.78
CA PHE A 184 -12.78 4.32 -18.92
C PHE A 184 -13.90 5.04 -19.68
N ILE A 185 -13.55 5.90 -20.64
CA ILE A 185 -14.52 6.54 -21.51
C ILE A 185 -15.22 5.49 -22.40
N ARG A 186 -14.49 4.55 -22.98
CA ARG A 186 -15.04 3.50 -23.84
C ARG A 186 -16.03 2.59 -23.12
N HIS A 187 -15.74 2.29 -21.85
CA HIS A 187 -16.56 1.41 -21.02
C HIS A 187 -17.56 2.14 -20.13
N ASN A 188 -17.72 3.47 -20.30
CA ASN A 188 -18.60 4.32 -19.48
C ASN A 188 -18.31 4.22 -17.97
N ILE A 189 -17.05 4.07 -17.58
CA ILE A 189 -16.62 3.99 -16.20
C ILE A 189 -16.52 5.41 -15.63
N THR A 190 -17.28 5.67 -14.57
CA THR A 190 -17.37 6.99 -13.93
C THR A 190 -17.10 6.97 -12.44
N THR A 191 -17.17 5.80 -11.81
CA THR A 191 -16.92 5.63 -10.37
C THR A 191 -15.69 4.76 -10.12
N MET A 192 -15.14 4.86 -8.91
CA MET A 192 -13.96 4.12 -8.50
C MET A 192 -14.26 2.61 -8.40
N GLU A 193 -15.45 2.26 -7.93
CA GLU A 193 -15.89 0.87 -7.82
C GLU A 193 -15.95 0.20 -9.21
N GLN A 194 -16.50 0.92 -10.20
CA GLN A 194 -16.51 0.45 -11.58
C GLN A 194 -15.09 0.30 -12.14
N ALA A 195 -14.19 1.25 -11.83
CA ALA A 195 -12.81 1.20 -12.25
C ALA A 195 -12.08 0.01 -11.61
N ASN A 196 -12.29 -0.25 -10.33
CA ASN A 196 -11.71 -1.40 -9.63
C ASN A 196 -12.23 -2.74 -10.18
N ALA A 197 -13.51 -2.85 -10.48
CA ALA A 197 -14.05 -4.04 -11.13
C ALA A 197 -13.44 -4.24 -12.52
N PHE A 198 -13.30 -3.17 -13.31
CA PHE A 198 -12.71 -3.22 -14.65
C PHE A 198 -11.24 -3.65 -14.63
N LEU A 199 -10.45 -3.31 -13.61
CA LEU A 199 -9.04 -3.70 -13.53
C LEU A 199 -8.85 -5.22 -13.56
N TRP A 200 -9.75 -6.01 -12.99
CA TRP A 200 -9.69 -7.48 -13.04
C TRP A 200 -9.71 -8.03 -14.48
N GLU A 201 -10.49 -7.40 -15.35
CA GLU A 201 -10.60 -7.78 -16.75
C GLU A 201 -9.49 -7.14 -17.60
N TYR A 202 -9.03 -5.95 -17.22
CA TYR A 202 -8.06 -5.19 -17.99
C TYR A 202 -6.63 -5.67 -17.81
N LEU A 203 -6.25 -6.16 -16.62
CA LEU A 203 -4.89 -6.63 -16.35
C LEU A 203 -4.39 -7.67 -17.36
N PRO A 204 -5.13 -8.74 -17.69
CA PRO A 204 -4.72 -9.70 -18.71
C PRO A 204 -4.53 -9.07 -20.09
N ILE A 205 -5.40 -8.12 -20.46
CA ILE A 205 -5.31 -7.39 -21.75
C ILE A 205 -4.04 -6.54 -21.79
N PHE A 206 -3.78 -5.80 -20.72
CA PHE A 206 -2.56 -5.01 -20.58
C PHE A 206 -1.30 -5.88 -20.65
N ASN A 207 -1.28 -6.97 -19.92
CA ASN A 207 -0.16 -7.89 -19.87
C ASN A 207 0.12 -8.53 -21.23
N GLY A 208 -0.92 -8.91 -21.97
CA GLY A 208 -0.77 -9.43 -23.33
C GLY A 208 -0.13 -8.45 -24.32
N GLN A 209 -0.20 -7.14 -24.05
CA GLN A 209 0.40 -6.10 -24.91
C GLN A 209 1.79 -5.66 -24.45
N PHE A 210 2.10 -5.72 -23.15
CA PHE A 210 3.25 -5.04 -22.55
C PHE A 210 4.20 -5.93 -21.77
N SER A 211 3.83 -7.18 -21.47
CA SER A 211 4.70 -8.12 -20.78
C SER A 211 5.73 -8.74 -21.74
N LEU A 212 6.81 -9.22 -21.15
CA LEU A 212 7.87 -9.98 -21.85
C LEU A 212 7.69 -11.50 -21.66
N LYS A 213 6.46 -11.96 -21.48
CA LYS A 213 6.14 -13.34 -21.14
C LYS A 213 6.65 -14.33 -22.20
N ASP A 214 6.51 -13.96 -23.47
CA ASP A 214 6.89 -14.82 -24.60
C ASP A 214 8.41 -14.88 -24.84
N GLU A 215 9.18 -13.96 -24.23
CA GLU A 215 10.64 -13.90 -24.37
C GLU A 215 11.39 -14.71 -23.32
N LYS A 216 10.72 -15.17 -22.28
CA LYS A 216 11.31 -15.90 -21.16
C LYS A 216 10.65 -17.25 -21.00
N ASP A 217 11.49 -18.28 -20.85
CA ASP A 217 11.10 -19.61 -20.37
C ASP A 217 10.58 -19.48 -18.92
N LEU A 218 9.28 -19.31 -18.78
CA LEU A 218 8.60 -19.16 -17.49
C LEU A 218 8.17 -20.50 -16.89
N GLU A 219 8.83 -21.60 -17.26
CA GLU A 219 8.56 -22.93 -16.68
C GLU A 219 8.72 -22.96 -15.17
N THR A 220 9.47 -21.99 -14.59
CA THR A 220 9.69 -21.91 -13.15
C THR A 220 9.18 -20.58 -12.60
N SER A 221 8.08 -20.64 -11.85
CA SER A 221 7.57 -19.52 -11.07
C SER A 221 8.12 -19.55 -9.64
N ALA A 222 8.41 -18.38 -9.10
CA ALA A 222 8.77 -18.20 -7.70
C ALA A 222 7.56 -17.94 -6.79
N PHE A 223 6.36 -17.87 -7.35
CA PHE A 223 5.14 -17.78 -6.55
C PHE A 223 4.89 -19.10 -5.82
N LEU A 224 4.58 -18.98 -4.53
CA LEU A 224 4.09 -20.11 -3.74
C LEU A 224 2.57 -20.18 -3.79
N GLU A 225 2.02 -21.33 -3.38
CA GLU A 225 0.58 -21.52 -3.31
C GLU A 225 -0.09 -20.51 -2.40
N SER A 226 -1.22 -19.98 -2.82
CA SER A 226 -2.01 -19.02 -2.06
C SER A 226 -2.66 -19.69 -0.87
N PRO A 227 -2.70 -19.03 0.30
CA PRO A 227 -3.42 -19.55 1.45
C PRO A 227 -4.94 -19.53 1.18
N PRO A 228 -5.73 -20.28 1.95
CA PRO A 228 -7.18 -20.29 1.81
C PRO A 228 -7.79 -18.90 2.11
N GLU A 229 -8.95 -18.64 1.54
CA GLU A 229 -9.63 -17.33 1.62
C GLU A 229 -9.82 -16.85 3.06
N SER A 230 -10.16 -17.75 3.99
CA SER A 230 -10.30 -17.41 5.40
C SER A 230 -9.01 -16.91 6.03
N ALA A 231 -7.87 -17.46 5.65
CA ALA A 231 -6.56 -17.01 6.11
C ALA A 231 -6.20 -15.67 5.47
N ILE A 232 -6.45 -15.48 4.18
CA ILE A 232 -6.24 -14.19 3.50
C ILE A 232 -7.08 -13.10 4.19
N ASN A 233 -8.34 -13.37 4.46
CA ASN A 233 -9.24 -12.44 5.12
C ASN A 233 -8.72 -11.98 6.49
N ALA A 234 -8.15 -12.89 7.27
CA ALA A 234 -7.56 -12.61 8.56
C ALA A 234 -6.20 -11.87 8.45
N ILE A 235 -5.35 -12.24 7.48
CA ILE A 235 -4.03 -11.64 7.29
C ILE A 235 -4.15 -10.18 6.81
N LEU A 236 -5.09 -9.90 5.92
CA LEU A 236 -5.34 -8.56 5.38
C LEU A 236 -6.31 -7.73 6.25
N ALA A 237 -6.49 -8.10 7.51
CA ALA A 237 -7.32 -7.34 8.43
C ALA A 237 -6.65 -6.03 8.86
N VAL A 238 -7.46 -4.99 8.98
CA VAL A 238 -7.04 -3.69 9.57
C VAL A 238 -7.36 -3.69 11.05
N VAL A 239 -6.34 -3.49 11.85
CA VAL A 239 -6.44 -3.54 13.30
C VAL A 239 -6.30 -2.14 13.90
N SER A 240 -7.18 -1.76 14.82
CA SER A 240 -7.13 -0.46 15.50
C SER A 240 -7.55 -0.55 16.96
N GLN A 241 -6.82 0.13 17.83
CA GLN A 241 -7.15 0.16 19.25
C GLN A 241 -8.29 1.15 19.52
N ARG A 242 -9.19 0.73 20.36
CA ARG A 242 -10.30 1.55 20.86
C ARG A 242 -10.46 1.32 22.36
N VAL A 243 -11.37 2.07 22.93
CA VAL A 243 -11.70 1.98 24.37
C VAL A 243 -13.20 1.90 24.49
N ILE A 244 -13.67 1.04 25.38
CA ILE A 244 -15.10 0.89 25.69
C ILE A 244 -15.56 2.13 26.45
N ASP A 245 -16.68 2.68 26.02
CA ASP A 245 -17.29 3.86 26.62
C ASP A 245 -18.25 3.51 27.79
N ALA A 246 -18.87 4.55 28.39
CA ALA A 246 -19.82 4.38 29.48
C ALA A 246 -21.13 3.65 29.07
N GLY A 247 -21.42 3.58 27.76
CA GLY A 247 -22.55 2.84 27.22
C GLY A 247 -22.21 1.41 26.83
N HIS A 248 -21.08 0.88 27.31
CA HIS A 248 -20.55 -0.44 26.96
C HIS A 248 -20.36 -0.65 25.44
N SER A 249 -20.15 0.43 24.71
CA SER A 249 -19.96 0.43 23.26
C SER A 249 -18.56 0.91 22.85
N ILE A 250 -18.20 0.58 21.63
CA ILE A 250 -16.94 0.97 20.99
C ILE A 250 -17.29 1.91 19.85
N ARG A 251 -16.69 3.12 19.85
CA ARG A 251 -16.80 4.02 18.72
C ARG A 251 -15.78 3.61 17.65
N TYR A 252 -16.29 3.27 16.47
CA TYR A 252 -15.46 2.94 15.32
C TYR A 252 -16.00 3.64 14.08
N HIS A 253 -15.13 4.39 13.36
CA HIS A 253 -15.55 5.36 12.35
C HIS A 253 -16.67 6.27 12.92
N ASN A 254 -17.80 6.38 12.29
CA ASN A 254 -18.91 7.21 12.76
C ASN A 254 -20.01 6.40 13.46
N GLY A 255 -19.80 5.10 13.67
CA GLY A 255 -20.75 4.19 14.32
C GLY A 255 -20.38 3.87 15.77
N TYR A 256 -21.36 3.31 16.49
CA TYR A 256 -21.20 2.72 17.80
C TYR A 256 -21.52 1.23 17.71
N TYR A 257 -20.67 0.42 18.29
CA TYR A 257 -20.73 -1.03 18.19
C TYR A 257 -20.65 -1.66 19.57
N GLN A 258 -21.45 -2.70 19.80
CA GLN A 258 -21.43 -3.47 21.03
C GLN A 258 -20.82 -4.84 20.79
N PRO A 259 -19.88 -5.32 21.65
CA PRO A 259 -19.34 -6.66 21.57
C PRO A 259 -20.39 -7.72 21.83
N HIS A 260 -20.48 -8.75 20.98
CA HIS A 260 -21.36 -9.89 21.12
C HIS A 260 -20.58 -11.20 21.01
N LEU A 261 -21.03 -12.21 21.75
CA LEU A 261 -20.58 -13.59 21.58
C LEU A 261 -21.68 -14.44 20.95
N GLU A 262 -21.28 -15.29 20.05
CA GLU A 262 -22.18 -16.32 19.52
C GLU A 262 -22.32 -17.45 20.54
N GLN A 263 -23.52 -17.68 21.01
CA GLN A 263 -23.85 -18.77 21.91
C GLN A 263 -25.06 -19.54 21.36
N ARG A 264 -24.87 -20.81 21.01
CA ARG A 264 -25.91 -21.69 20.48
C ARG A 264 -26.69 -21.08 19.31
N GLY A 265 -25.99 -20.47 18.36
CA GLY A 265 -26.59 -19.86 17.16
C GLY A 265 -27.31 -18.52 17.40
N SER A 266 -27.18 -17.92 18.59
CA SER A 266 -27.67 -16.56 18.86
C SER A 266 -26.56 -15.63 19.35
N LEU A 267 -26.59 -14.39 18.90
CA LEU A 267 -25.64 -13.34 19.33
C LEU A 267 -26.14 -12.76 20.66
N LYS A 268 -25.31 -12.84 21.70
CA LYS A 268 -25.58 -12.24 23.01
C LYS A 268 -24.63 -11.12 23.30
N PRO A 269 -25.10 -9.92 23.73
CA PRO A 269 -24.24 -8.81 24.08
C PRO A 269 -23.37 -9.15 25.29
N VAL A 270 -22.12 -8.70 25.25
CA VAL A 270 -21.18 -8.80 26.36
C VAL A 270 -20.84 -7.39 26.84
N TYR A 271 -20.83 -7.21 28.15
CA TYR A 271 -20.63 -5.90 28.76
C TYR A 271 -19.27 -5.84 29.44
N TYR A 272 -18.52 -4.82 29.08
CA TYR A 272 -17.22 -4.54 29.67
C TYR A 272 -17.21 -3.18 30.36
N PRO A 273 -16.40 -2.98 31.43
CA PRO A 273 -16.29 -1.70 32.11
C PRO A 273 -15.79 -0.60 31.16
N LYS A 274 -16.24 0.64 31.44
CA LYS A 274 -15.70 1.84 30.78
C LYS A 274 -14.18 1.89 30.94
N GLY A 275 -13.47 2.19 29.85
CA GLY A 275 -12.02 2.30 29.84
C GLY A 275 -11.30 0.99 29.49
N THR A 276 -12.03 -0.13 29.34
CA THR A 276 -11.43 -1.38 28.86
C THR A 276 -10.87 -1.18 27.45
N ARG A 277 -9.62 -1.59 27.26
CA ARG A 277 -8.98 -1.58 25.94
C ARG A 277 -9.55 -2.66 25.06
N ALA A 278 -9.85 -2.32 23.82
CA ALA A 278 -10.43 -3.20 22.83
C ALA A 278 -9.66 -3.06 21.52
N LEU A 279 -9.29 -4.16 20.91
CA LEU A 279 -8.61 -4.19 19.63
C LEU A 279 -9.65 -4.49 18.55
N VAL A 280 -10.09 -3.48 17.83
CA VAL A 280 -11.03 -3.63 16.71
C VAL A 280 -10.30 -4.18 15.51
N ILE A 281 -10.83 -5.25 14.94
CA ILE A 281 -10.31 -5.98 13.79
C ILE A 281 -11.35 -5.85 12.68
N ARG A 282 -11.03 -5.12 11.64
CA ARG A 282 -11.83 -5.11 10.41
C ARG A 282 -11.19 -6.10 9.44
N ALA A 283 -11.80 -7.25 9.27
CA ALA A 283 -11.37 -8.24 8.32
C ALA A 283 -11.47 -7.72 6.87
N PHE A 284 -10.79 -8.36 5.94
CA PHE A 284 -10.74 -7.91 4.56
C PHE A 284 -12.11 -7.92 3.86
N ASP A 285 -12.98 -8.86 4.22
CA ASP A 285 -14.38 -8.94 3.76
C ASP A 285 -15.29 -7.86 4.36
N GLY A 286 -14.75 -6.99 5.22
CA GLY A 286 -15.46 -5.92 5.91
C GLY A 286 -16.13 -6.34 7.21
N SER A 287 -16.08 -7.61 7.62
CA SER A 287 -16.60 -8.03 8.91
C SER A 287 -15.85 -7.36 10.06
N LEU A 288 -16.60 -6.97 11.10
CA LEU A 288 -16.06 -6.28 12.26
C LEU A 288 -16.02 -7.21 13.47
N LEU A 289 -14.81 -7.44 13.95
CA LEU A 289 -14.54 -8.20 15.16
C LEU A 289 -13.85 -7.31 16.18
N VAL A 290 -13.86 -7.71 17.43
CA VAL A 290 -13.08 -7.05 18.47
C VAL A 290 -12.46 -8.08 19.40
N ASP A 291 -11.18 -7.92 19.67
CA ASP A 291 -10.47 -8.67 20.69
C ASP A 291 -10.46 -7.85 22.01
N ILE A 292 -10.99 -8.46 23.06
CA ILE A 292 -11.00 -7.91 24.41
C ILE A 292 -10.53 -9.01 25.36
N HIS A 293 -9.41 -8.80 26.03
CA HIS A 293 -8.80 -9.78 26.95
C HIS A 293 -8.54 -11.14 26.29
N GLU A 294 -8.03 -11.13 25.05
CA GLU A 294 -7.73 -12.34 24.25
C GLU A 294 -9.00 -13.15 23.85
N GLN A 295 -10.18 -12.53 23.93
CA GLN A 295 -11.44 -13.09 23.46
C GLN A 295 -11.97 -12.30 22.28
N ILE A 296 -12.30 -13.01 21.20
CA ILE A 296 -12.83 -12.38 19.98
C ILE A 296 -14.36 -12.34 20.07
N HIS A 297 -14.90 -11.17 19.80
CA HIS A 297 -16.33 -10.87 19.79
C HIS A 297 -16.74 -10.33 18.44
N ILE A 298 -17.97 -10.54 18.05
CA ILE A 298 -18.58 -9.90 16.88
C ILE A 298 -19.04 -8.50 17.28
N MET A 299 -18.74 -7.52 16.47
CA MET A 299 -19.19 -6.14 16.67
C MET A 299 -20.55 -5.95 16.02
N VAL A 300 -21.59 -5.69 16.82
CA VAL A 300 -22.93 -5.39 16.32
C VAL A 300 -23.19 -3.90 16.45
N GLU A 301 -23.64 -3.28 15.37
CA GLU A 301 -23.92 -1.85 15.35
C GLU A 301 -25.11 -1.52 16.28
N VAL A 302 -24.97 -0.42 17.02
CA VAL A 302 -26.02 0.14 17.86
C VAL A 302 -26.58 1.37 17.16
N PRO A 303 -27.70 1.26 16.42
CA PRO A 303 -28.20 2.32 15.55
C PRO A 303 -28.71 3.55 16.30
N GLU A 304 -29.19 3.36 17.55
CA GLU A 304 -29.68 4.44 18.38
C GLU A 304 -28.95 4.48 19.74
N ARG A 305 -28.01 5.40 19.85
CA ARG A 305 -27.49 5.77 21.16
C ARG A 305 -28.40 6.82 21.76
N LYS A 306 -29.07 6.50 22.87
CA LYS A 306 -29.80 7.50 23.66
C LYS A 306 -28.82 8.60 24.03
N ALA A 307 -29.02 9.78 23.47
CA ALA A 307 -28.23 10.95 23.85
C ALA A 307 -28.38 11.17 25.35
N HIS A 308 -27.27 11.18 26.09
CA HIS A 308 -27.32 11.64 27.48
C HIS A 308 -27.86 13.07 27.47
N SER A 309 -28.95 13.30 28.19
CA SER A 309 -29.40 14.64 28.46
C SER A 309 -28.30 15.38 29.22
N LYS A 310 -27.79 16.45 28.62
CA LYS A 310 -26.80 17.31 29.26
C LYS A 310 -27.33 17.99 30.56
N GLU A 311 -28.64 17.89 30.81
CA GLU A 311 -29.31 18.42 31.97
C GLU A 311 -29.03 17.64 33.24
N PHE A 312 -28.63 16.38 33.15
CA PHE A 312 -28.43 15.49 34.30
C PHE A 312 -26.96 15.25 34.67
N ASP A 313 -26.03 15.78 33.91
CA ASP A 313 -24.60 15.62 34.20
C ASP A 313 -23.84 16.95 34.10
N PRO A 314 -23.96 17.81 35.14
CA PRO A 314 -23.15 19.02 35.23
C PRO A 314 -21.72 18.66 35.66
N GLY A 315 -21.09 17.76 34.96
CA GLY A 315 -19.68 17.47 35.15
C GLY A 315 -18.80 18.67 34.77
N PRO A 316 -17.68 18.90 35.43
CA PRO A 316 -16.75 19.97 35.08
C PRO A 316 -16.31 19.81 33.61
N ALA A 317 -16.23 20.95 32.92
CA ALA A 317 -15.78 20.99 31.53
C ALA A 317 -14.53 20.14 31.37
N PRO A 318 -14.50 19.20 30.40
CA PRO A 318 -13.36 18.32 30.22
C PRO A 318 -12.13 19.18 29.95
N GLY A 319 -11.17 19.18 30.87
CA GLY A 319 -9.87 19.76 30.63
C GLY A 319 -9.30 19.23 29.34
N LYS A 320 -8.63 20.06 28.55
CA LYS A 320 -7.96 19.63 27.31
C LYS A 320 -7.14 18.37 27.61
N ARG A 321 -7.61 17.22 27.14
CA ARG A 321 -6.85 15.97 27.27
C ARG A 321 -5.58 16.14 26.45
N ILE A 322 -4.44 16.14 27.12
CA ILE A 322 -3.15 16.03 26.47
C ILE A 322 -3.11 14.61 25.88
N PRO A 323 -2.94 14.44 24.56
CA PRO A 323 -2.84 13.12 23.98
C PRO A 323 -1.69 12.37 24.64
N HIS A 324 -1.98 11.22 25.22
CA HIS A 324 -0.94 10.39 25.81
C HIS A 324 -0.12 9.79 24.67
N LYS A 325 1.15 10.18 24.56
CA LYS A 325 2.11 9.55 23.64
C LYS A 325 2.56 8.23 24.26
N PRO A 326 2.32 7.09 23.58
CA PRO A 326 2.78 5.81 24.08
C PRO A 326 4.31 5.81 24.25
N GLY A 327 4.80 5.28 25.38
CA GLY A 327 6.23 5.11 25.64
C GLY A 327 6.93 4.20 24.60
N PRO A 328 8.29 4.16 24.58
CA PRO A 328 9.04 3.32 23.64
C PRO A 328 8.69 1.84 23.70
N ASP A 329 8.31 1.35 24.87
CA ASP A 329 7.99 -0.07 25.14
C ASP A 329 6.50 -0.39 24.99
N HIS A 330 5.71 0.51 24.45
CA HIS A 330 4.29 0.27 24.26
C HIS A 330 4.08 -0.84 23.20
N PRO A 331 3.18 -1.82 23.45
CA PRO A 331 2.94 -2.97 22.56
C PRO A 331 2.65 -2.61 21.10
N TRP A 332 2.23 -1.40 20.84
CA TRP A 332 1.99 -0.82 19.51
C TRP A 332 3.24 -0.50 18.70
N ARG A 333 4.37 -0.27 19.38
CA ARG A 333 5.66 -0.03 18.74
C ARG A 333 6.38 -1.34 18.40
N SER A 334 5.98 -2.44 19.03
CA SER A 334 6.36 -3.78 18.62
C SER A 334 5.19 -4.39 17.85
N SER A 335 5.44 -4.90 16.65
CA SER A 335 4.47 -5.64 15.82
C SER A 335 3.92 -6.93 16.51
N TYR A 336 4.27 -7.12 17.78
CA TYR A 336 4.02 -8.33 18.57
C TYR A 336 2.54 -8.69 18.69
N LEU A 337 1.67 -7.69 18.99
CA LEU A 337 0.24 -7.96 19.14
C LEU A 337 -0.43 -8.29 17.81
N THR A 338 -0.12 -7.52 16.77
CA THR A 338 -0.64 -7.78 15.42
C THR A 338 -0.16 -9.13 14.91
N THR A 339 1.12 -9.47 15.12
CA THR A 339 1.69 -10.77 14.76
C THR A 339 1.03 -11.90 15.53
N ARG A 340 0.81 -11.75 16.85
CA ARG A 340 0.18 -12.80 17.68
C ARG A 340 -1.30 -13.04 17.33
N ILE A 341 -2.05 -11.99 17.01
CA ILE A 341 -3.43 -12.11 16.53
C ILE A 341 -3.46 -12.82 15.18
N LEU A 342 -2.62 -12.41 14.25
CA LEU A 342 -2.49 -13.06 12.94
C LEU A 342 -2.05 -14.52 13.06
N GLU A 343 -1.06 -14.83 13.91
CA GLU A 343 -0.61 -16.19 14.19
C GLU A 343 -1.73 -17.06 14.79
N SER A 344 -2.54 -16.52 15.72
CA SER A 344 -3.66 -17.24 16.30
C SER A 344 -4.76 -17.58 15.29
N HIS A 345 -5.03 -16.66 14.36
CA HIS A 345 -6.01 -16.89 13.28
C HIS A 345 -5.47 -17.87 12.23
N ILE A 346 -4.21 -17.78 11.88
CA ILE A 346 -3.55 -18.73 10.96
C ILE A 346 -3.51 -20.14 11.58
N ALA A 347 -3.21 -20.25 12.87
CA ALA A 347 -3.22 -21.52 13.58
C ALA A 347 -4.61 -22.15 13.56
N LYS A 348 -5.67 -21.39 13.89
CA LYS A 348 -7.06 -21.87 13.85
C LYS A 348 -7.52 -22.25 12.44
N ALA A 349 -7.06 -21.52 11.41
CA ALA A 349 -7.36 -21.89 10.03
C ALA A 349 -6.67 -23.20 9.60
N LYS A 350 -5.48 -23.49 10.14
CA LYS A 350 -4.78 -24.77 9.88
C LYS A 350 -5.42 -25.97 10.61
N ASP A 351 -5.89 -25.76 11.84
CA ASP A 351 -6.53 -26.82 12.62
C ASP A 351 -7.93 -27.21 12.06
N GLY A 352 -8.60 -26.29 11.36
CA GLY A 352 -9.86 -26.58 10.66
C GLY A 352 -9.71 -27.40 9.37
N TYR A 353 -8.51 -27.76 8.97
CA TYR A 353 -8.24 -28.62 7.80
C TYR A 353 -7.89 -30.09 8.17
N LEU A 354 -7.93 -30.44 9.46
CA LEU A 354 -7.61 -31.78 9.95
C LEU A 354 -8.84 -32.58 10.42
N GLU A 355 -10.05 -32.10 10.17
CA GLU A 355 -11.30 -32.83 10.23
C GLU A 355 -11.95 -32.81 8.83
#